data_3cba6b7f4a23df9ad5546742f1789dd4
#
_entry.id   3cba6b7f4a23df9ad5546742f1789dd4
#
_cell.length_a   1.000
_cell.length_b   1.000
_cell.length_c   1.000
_cell.angle_alpha   90.00
_cell.angle_beta   90.00
_cell.angle_gamma   90.00
#
_symmetry.space_group_name_H-M   'P 1'
#
loop_
_entity.id
_entity.type
_entity.pdbx_description
1 polymer ?
#
loop_
_entity_poly.entity_id
_entity_poly.type
_entity_poly.pdbx_seq_one_letter_code
_entity_poly.pdbx_strand_id
1 'polypeptide(L)'
;DVYKRQVKGAERNLIFSEILILAIPLICWAMLIWGWQIASCVGSCGDYPRYAVHSLLSVLLYCIMPSVISILLGACLASRGRPTAYGCIALASILFSSVFLQILSGGGIGTFRFVSVLDWFSISVPNSNWVADGVYGISMEFCRWVLVAFWSLLLFAALLWKYSAAKEHRLRFIAGLAGLLAIACGVRFAFRSNDYVLYKDNRSSSIVNSEYQYRRDREVPPAVPANFTVEQYELDLSIRHNLKAEATLYLSQSDLSLYQFTLYHGLNVHSVVDEMGEPLDFQRNGDFLDVSSAKPIKAMTISYSGQTWKYFSNEQGIALPGYFPYYPMAGHLCIWDSNNNSVKVNTKFNEASFSVHVNTALKVFSNLPEQAGRNTFSGTASTVSLYAGLLSEENHNGVVCLSSPVDGRTLSFTPEKLEEAWEKLARDIGCNETMSASGKTIILQPYTIGAAGASKETFVLLDDHILIADLMPSIKGACIAYLEGIVPEDPYKSILREKFLQYLYSQDAPSSPGCEKPSYSSMAILKKYSSAGEIADIDEWNEYLLAQEGAYGDLFTYQMSVLGEETVLKAIYQYLTSPDQVTHPVDFLYNLGGDSDA
;
A
#
# COMPACT_ATOMS: atom_id res chain seq x y z
N ASP A 1 25.64 -45.78 25.64
CA ASP A 1 26.18 -45.37 24.32
C ASP A 1 26.86 -46.51 23.54
N VAL A 2 27.49 -47.50 24.18
CA VAL A 2 28.10 -48.64 23.50
C VAL A 2 27.07 -49.54 22.83
N TYR A 3 25.90 -49.75 23.42
CA TYR A 3 24.80 -50.53 22.84
C TYR A 3 24.15 -49.88 21.61
N LYS A 4 24.13 -48.53 21.54
CA LYS A 4 23.55 -47.77 20.40
C LYS A 4 24.35 -47.94 19.11
N ARG A 5 25.64 -48.27 19.19
CA ARG A 5 26.52 -48.48 18.03
C ARG A 5 26.49 -49.91 17.46
N GLN A 6 25.94 -50.87 18.20
CA GLN A 6 25.93 -52.29 17.79
C GLN A 6 24.79 -52.65 16.85
N VAL A 7 23.69 -51.91 16.87
CA VAL A 7 22.53 -52.16 15.99
C VAL A 7 22.62 -51.31 14.73
N LYS A 8 22.66 -51.95 13.58
CA LYS A 8 22.72 -51.29 12.29
C LYS A 8 21.49 -50.36 12.11
N GLY A 9 21.73 -49.07 11.92
CA GLY A 9 20.67 -48.07 11.76
C GLY A 9 20.08 -47.51 13.08
N ALA A 10 20.54 -47.96 14.25
CA ALA A 10 20.04 -47.51 15.55
C ALA A 10 20.21 -45.98 15.73
N GLU A 11 21.34 -45.42 15.32
CA GLU A 11 21.62 -43.99 15.40
C GLU A 11 20.66 -43.18 14.54
N ARG A 12 20.34 -43.64 13.33
CA ARG A 12 19.36 -43.05 12.45
C ARG A 12 17.97 -43.07 13.06
N ASN A 13 17.53 -44.24 13.53
CA ASN A 13 16.20 -44.40 14.11
C ASN A 13 16.04 -43.55 15.36
N LEU A 14 17.08 -43.39 16.16
CA LEU A 14 17.09 -42.51 17.32
C LEU A 14 16.87 -41.06 16.93
N ILE A 15 17.63 -40.55 15.96
CA ILE A 15 17.48 -39.15 15.52
C ILE A 15 16.12 -38.89 14.91
N PHE A 16 15.59 -39.79 14.07
CA PHE A 16 14.25 -39.65 13.55
C PHE A 16 13.18 -39.70 14.64
N SER A 17 13.34 -40.53 15.67
CA SER A 17 12.43 -40.54 16.82
C SER A 17 12.51 -39.24 17.63
N GLU A 18 13.70 -38.69 17.84
CA GLU A 18 13.90 -37.41 18.52
C GLU A 18 13.25 -36.26 17.72
N ILE A 19 13.42 -36.25 16.40
CA ILE A 19 12.74 -35.29 15.53
C ILE A 19 11.21 -35.36 15.68
N LEU A 20 10.65 -36.59 15.69
CA LEU A 20 9.19 -36.77 15.85
C LEU A 20 8.72 -36.38 17.26
N ILE A 21 9.46 -36.72 18.30
CA ILE A 21 9.13 -36.35 19.68
C ILE A 21 9.10 -34.83 19.85
N LEU A 22 9.95 -34.08 19.15
CA LEU A 22 9.95 -32.62 19.18
C LEU A 22 8.90 -32.03 18.27
N ALA A 23 8.68 -32.60 17.08
CA ALA A 23 7.77 -32.06 16.09
C ALA A 23 6.27 -32.19 16.51
N ILE A 24 5.89 -33.33 17.09
CA ILE A 24 4.48 -33.59 17.47
C ILE A 24 3.95 -32.55 18.47
N PRO A 25 4.61 -32.27 19.61
CA PRO A 25 4.13 -31.25 20.55
C PRO A 25 4.05 -29.85 19.92
N LEU A 26 5.02 -29.49 19.05
CA LEU A 26 5.01 -28.20 18.38
C LEU A 26 3.85 -28.07 17.40
N ILE A 27 3.55 -29.12 16.64
CA ILE A 27 2.39 -29.15 15.74
C ILE A 27 1.09 -29.04 16.55
N CYS A 28 0.98 -29.83 17.64
CA CYS A 28 -0.18 -29.75 18.52
C CYS A 28 -0.37 -28.33 19.10
N TRP A 29 0.71 -27.70 19.53
CA TRP A 29 0.67 -26.33 20.04
C TRP A 29 0.27 -25.34 18.96
N ALA A 30 0.81 -25.43 17.75
CA ALA A 30 0.43 -24.60 16.61
C ALA A 30 -1.06 -24.76 16.26
N MET A 31 -1.58 -25.99 16.30
CA MET A 31 -3.01 -26.25 16.07
C MET A 31 -3.89 -25.69 17.19
N LEU A 32 -3.43 -25.68 18.44
CA LEU A 32 -4.13 -25.02 19.55
C LEU A 32 -4.17 -23.51 19.36
N ILE A 33 -3.07 -22.89 18.92
CA ILE A 33 -3.03 -21.45 18.58
C ILE A 33 -4.02 -21.14 17.46
N TRP A 34 -4.02 -21.95 16.40
CA TRP A 34 -4.97 -21.80 15.30
C TRP A 34 -6.43 -21.93 15.80
N GLY A 35 -6.72 -22.97 16.59
CA GLY A 35 -8.07 -23.15 17.17
C GLY A 35 -8.51 -21.97 18.03
N TRP A 36 -7.60 -21.40 18.82
CA TRP A 36 -7.85 -20.19 19.59
C TRP A 36 -8.14 -18.97 18.70
N GLN A 37 -7.36 -18.77 17.64
CA GLN A 37 -7.59 -17.67 16.67
C GLN A 37 -8.97 -17.80 16.02
N ILE A 38 -9.37 -19.01 15.61
CA ILE A 38 -10.70 -19.25 15.05
C ILE A 38 -11.80 -18.98 16.06
N ALA A 39 -11.65 -19.48 17.28
CA ALA A 39 -12.64 -19.25 18.35
C ALA A 39 -12.81 -17.76 18.64
N SER A 40 -11.71 -17.01 18.66
CA SER A 40 -11.74 -15.55 18.85
C SER A 40 -12.40 -14.84 17.66
N CYS A 41 -12.14 -15.28 16.44
CA CYS A 41 -12.74 -14.71 15.24
C CYS A 41 -14.26 -14.97 15.21
N VAL A 42 -14.71 -16.20 15.44
CA VAL A 42 -16.15 -16.54 15.47
C VAL A 42 -16.88 -15.72 16.51
N GLY A 43 -16.27 -15.48 17.67
CA GLY A 43 -16.84 -14.64 18.73
C GLY A 43 -16.99 -13.16 18.36
N SER A 44 -16.12 -12.64 17.50
CA SER A 44 -16.05 -11.21 17.17
C SER A 44 -16.61 -10.87 15.79
N CYS A 45 -16.40 -11.75 14.80
CA CYS A 45 -16.64 -11.46 13.39
C CYS A 45 -17.65 -12.41 12.73
N GLY A 46 -18.20 -13.38 13.47
CA GLY A 46 -19.11 -14.40 12.94
C GLY A 46 -18.38 -15.49 12.14
N ASP A 47 -19.14 -16.25 11.35
CA ASP A 47 -18.62 -17.35 10.55
C ASP A 47 -17.95 -16.79 9.27
N TYR A 48 -16.61 -16.75 9.30
CA TYR A 48 -15.82 -16.26 8.18
C TYR A 48 -14.82 -17.32 7.69
N PRO A 49 -15.26 -18.26 6.82
CA PRO A 49 -14.44 -19.43 6.42
C PRO A 49 -13.12 -19.06 5.74
N ARG A 50 -13.06 -17.92 5.04
CA ARG A 50 -11.80 -17.45 4.41
C ARG A 50 -10.73 -17.14 5.44
N TYR A 51 -11.11 -16.51 6.56
CA TYR A 51 -10.19 -16.23 7.64
C TYR A 51 -9.65 -17.53 8.26
N ALA A 52 -10.48 -18.55 8.42
CA ALA A 52 -10.05 -19.84 8.95
C ALA A 52 -8.97 -20.49 8.08
N VAL A 53 -9.15 -20.47 6.76
CA VAL A 53 -8.15 -20.99 5.82
C VAL A 53 -6.89 -20.11 5.83
N HIS A 54 -7.03 -18.80 5.78
CA HIS A 54 -5.91 -17.87 5.81
C HIS A 54 -5.07 -18.02 7.09
N SER A 55 -5.72 -18.07 8.26
CA SER A 55 -5.05 -18.25 9.54
C SER A 55 -4.36 -19.62 9.65
N LEU A 56 -4.98 -20.71 9.13
CA LEU A 56 -4.35 -22.03 9.09
C LEU A 56 -3.06 -22.01 8.25
N LEU A 57 -3.12 -21.42 7.07
CA LEU A 57 -1.95 -21.31 6.18
C LEU A 57 -0.85 -20.43 6.81
N SER A 58 -1.22 -19.36 7.51
CA SER A 58 -0.25 -18.51 8.19
C SER A 58 0.43 -19.24 9.36
N VAL A 59 -0.32 -20.02 10.16
CA VAL A 59 0.24 -20.86 11.22
C VAL A 59 1.15 -21.96 10.63
N LEU A 60 0.76 -22.57 9.52
CA LEU A 60 1.59 -23.55 8.82
C LEU A 60 2.91 -22.92 8.36
N LEU A 61 2.82 -21.76 7.70
CA LEU A 61 3.99 -21.08 7.12
C LEU A 61 4.95 -20.51 8.18
N TYR A 62 4.41 -19.88 9.23
CA TYR A 62 5.20 -19.09 10.19
C TYR A 62 5.42 -19.74 11.56
N CYS A 63 4.64 -20.77 11.91
CA CYS A 63 4.84 -21.50 13.15
C CYS A 63 5.38 -22.91 12.87
N ILE A 64 4.70 -23.70 12.05
CA ILE A 64 5.06 -25.12 11.86
C ILE A 64 6.36 -25.25 11.03
N MET A 65 6.42 -24.60 9.86
CA MET A 65 7.57 -24.77 8.95
C MET A 65 8.89 -24.25 9.55
N PRO A 66 8.97 -23.06 10.17
CA PRO A 66 10.17 -22.62 10.87
C PRO A 66 10.57 -23.54 12.02
N SER A 67 9.61 -24.09 12.76
CA SER A 67 9.88 -25.08 13.81
C SER A 67 10.50 -26.36 13.25
N VAL A 68 9.98 -26.87 12.14
CA VAL A 68 10.55 -28.03 11.44
C VAL A 68 11.97 -27.72 10.96
N ILE A 69 12.21 -26.56 10.36
CA ILE A 69 13.55 -26.11 9.95
C ILE A 69 14.51 -26.08 11.14
N SER A 70 14.07 -25.53 12.28
CA SER A 70 14.87 -25.44 13.50
C SER A 70 15.23 -26.82 14.06
N ILE A 71 14.27 -27.76 14.07
CA ILE A 71 14.51 -29.16 14.51
C ILE A 71 15.49 -29.84 13.56
N LEU A 72 15.31 -29.73 12.25
CA LEU A 72 16.22 -30.33 11.26
C LEU A 72 17.63 -29.73 11.35
N LEU A 73 17.75 -28.42 11.54
CA LEU A 73 19.02 -27.75 11.74
C LEU A 73 19.71 -28.25 13.01
N GLY A 74 18.98 -28.33 14.14
CA GLY A 74 19.47 -28.88 15.39
C GLY A 74 19.99 -30.32 15.24
N ALA A 75 19.22 -31.17 14.53
CA ALA A 75 19.64 -32.55 14.24
C ALA A 75 20.87 -32.60 13.34
N CYS A 76 20.99 -31.75 12.33
CA CYS A 76 22.20 -31.65 11.50
C CYS A 76 23.43 -31.24 12.32
N LEU A 77 23.29 -30.30 13.24
CA LEU A 77 24.37 -29.78 14.07
C LEU A 77 24.78 -30.77 15.15
N ALA A 78 23.84 -31.34 15.90
CA ALA A 78 24.08 -32.32 16.96
C ALA A 78 24.88 -33.55 16.47
N SER A 79 24.68 -33.87 15.21
CA SER A 79 25.34 -35.03 14.59
C SER A 79 26.85 -34.88 14.37
N ARG A 80 27.48 -33.72 14.63
CA ARG A 80 28.90 -33.43 14.30
C ARG A 80 29.86 -33.36 15.51
N GLY A 81 29.38 -33.52 16.75
CA GLY A 81 30.18 -33.74 17.93
C GLY A 81 31.01 -32.56 18.47
N ARG A 82 30.68 -31.32 18.12
CA ARG A 82 31.32 -30.09 18.65
C ARG A 82 30.28 -29.17 19.28
N PRO A 83 29.87 -29.40 20.55
CA PRO A 83 28.69 -28.78 21.14
C PRO A 83 28.77 -27.24 21.24
N THR A 84 29.93 -26.69 21.57
CA THR A 84 30.11 -25.23 21.72
C THR A 84 30.02 -24.50 20.40
N ALA A 85 30.72 -24.97 19.36
CA ALA A 85 30.66 -24.34 18.03
C ALA A 85 29.25 -24.40 17.43
N TYR A 86 28.54 -25.51 17.64
CA TYR A 86 27.19 -25.71 17.12
C TYR A 86 26.14 -24.94 17.91
N GLY A 87 26.35 -24.76 19.22
CA GLY A 87 25.55 -23.86 20.02
C GLY A 87 25.62 -22.40 19.51
N CYS A 88 26.82 -21.92 19.17
CA CYS A 88 27.01 -20.62 18.56
C CYS A 88 26.32 -20.49 17.18
N ILE A 89 26.43 -21.54 16.34
CA ILE A 89 25.76 -21.55 15.03
C ILE A 89 24.24 -21.56 15.19
N ALA A 90 23.70 -22.35 16.13
CA ALA A 90 22.26 -22.36 16.39
C ALA A 90 21.76 -21.00 16.89
N LEU A 91 22.49 -20.38 17.82
CA LEU A 91 22.17 -19.04 18.30
C LEU A 91 22.22 -18.00 17.17
N ALA A 92 23.27 -18.03 16.35
CA ALA A 92 23.39 -17.18 15.18
C ALA A 92 22.22 -17.40 14.21
N SER A 93 21.85 -18.66 13.94
CA SER A 93 20.72 -18.98 13.07
C SER A 93 19.39 -18.40 13.59
N ILE A 94 19.15 -18.46 14.90
CA ILE A 94 17.99 -17.87 15.55
C ILE A 94 18.01 -16.35 15.38
N LEU A 95 19.14 -15.70 15.62
CA LEU A 95 19.29 -14.25 15.44
C LEU A 95 19.10 -13.84 13.98
N PHE A 96 19.69 -14.59 13.04
CA PHE A 96 19.58 -14.32 11.61
C PHE A 96 18.19 -14.60 11.02
N SER A 97 17.41 -15.50 11.62
CA SER A 97 16.03 -15.77 11.19
C SER A 97 14.99 -14.95 11.93
N SER A 98 15.42 -14.17 12.94
CA SER A 98 14.50 -13.36 13.75
C SER A 98 14.14 -12.03 13.07
N VAL A 99 13.04 -11.47 13.52
CA VAL A 99 12.61 -10.09 13.17
C VAL A 99 13.69 -9.05 13.51
N PHE A 100 14.53 -9.33 14.50
CA PHE A 100 15.61 -8.44 14.92
C PHE A 100 16.60 -8.11 13.79
N LEU A 101 16.91 -9.08 12.92
CA LEU A 101 17.75 -8.82 11.76
C LEU A 101 17.07 -7.91 10.73
N GLN A 102 15.76 -8.04 10.59
CA GLN A 102 14.96 -7.19 9.72
C GLN A 102 14.98 -5.73 10.20
N ILE A 103 14.92 -5.52 11.52
CA ILE A 103 15.06 -4.20 12.14
C ILE A 103 16.47 -3.64 11.94
N LEU A 104 17.51 -4.45 12.13
CA LEU A 104 18.91 -4.03 11.95
C LEU A 104 19.27 -3.74 10.49
N SER A 105 18.67 -4.42 9.55
CA SER A 105 18.93 -4.19 8.12
C SER A 105 18.33 -2.89 7.58
N GLY A 106 17.61 -2.15 8.44
CA GLY A 106 17.17 -0.77 8.17
C GLY A 106 16.45 -0.58 6.86
N GLY A 107 15.46 -1.42 6.56
CA GLY A 107 14.49 -1.20 5.46
C GLY A 107 14.96 -0.70 4.09
N GLY A 108 16.24 -0.40 3.94
CA GLY A 108 16.77 0.41 2.84
C GLY A 108 17.69 -0.29 1.85
N ILE A 109 18.05 -1.56 2.05
CA ILE A 109 19.02 -2.23 1.16
C ILE A 109 18.33 -3.30 0.33
N GLY A 110 17.45 -2.88 -0.53
CA GLY A 110 16.87 -3.72 -1.55
C GLY A 110 16.97 -3.07 -2.91
N THR A 111 18.11 -3.18 -3.56
CA THR A 111 18.11 -3.01 -5.01
C THR A 111 17.28 -4.12 -5.62
N PHE A 112 16.22 -3.76 -6.31
CA PHE A 112 15.13 -4.59 -6.82
C PHE A 112 15.52 -5.77 -7.73
N ARG A 113 16.77 -5.96 -8.04
CA ARG A 113 17.21 -6.97 -8.99
C ARG A 113 17.84 -8.22 -8.36
N PHE A 114 18.30 -8.16 -7.13
CA PHE A 114 18.95 -9.30 -6.49
C PHE A 114 18.47 -9.50 -5.06
N VAL A 115 18.19 -10.74 -4.75
CA VAL A 115 17.90 -11.19 -3.39
C VAL A 115 19.12 -10.93 -2.51
N SER A 116 18.96 -10.16 -1.44
CA SER A 116 20.06 -9.99 -0.49
C SER A 116 20.35 -11.31 0.23
N VAL A 117 21.58 -11.48 0.72
CA VAL A 117 21.93 -12.68 1.51
C VAL A 117 21.02 -12.84 2.73
N LEU A 118 20.57 -11.72 3.30
CA LEU A 118 19.68 -11.71 4.47
C LEU A 118 18.28 -12.23 4.15
N ASP A 119 17.80 -12.04 2.93
CA ASP A 119 16.48 -12.52 2.51
C ASP A 119 16.39 -14.07 2.55
N TRP A 120 17.52 -14.78 2.37
CA TRP A 120 17.55 -16.24 2.48
C TRP A 120 17.28 -16.75 3.89
N PHE A 121 17.45 -15.91 4.90
CA PHE A 121 17.18 -16.24 6.29
C PHE A 121 15.88 -15.67 6.83
N SER A 122 15.16 -14.89 6.04
CA SER A 122 13.90 -14.23 6.44
C SER A 122 12.72 -15.20 6.41
N ILE A 123 12.72 -16.17 7.34
CA ILE A 123 11.66 -17.17 7.50
C ILE A 123 10.62 -16.80 8.57
N SER A 124 10.83 -15.71 9.30
CA SER A 124 9.91 -15.18 10.30
C SER A 124 8.74 -14.40 9.66
N VAL A 125 7.73 -14.14 10.48
CA VAL A 125 6.61 -13.24 10.07
C VAL A 125 7.17 -11.89 9.66
N PRO A 126 6.83 -11.39 8.48
CA PRO A 126 7.24 -10.05 8.09
C PRO A 126 6.55 -9.02 8.98
N ASN A 127 7.33 -8.04 9.42
CA ASN A 127 6.85 -6.88 10.16
C ASN A 127 6.04 -7.17 11.42
N SER A 128 6.72 -7.61 12.49
CA SER A 128 6.12 -7.91 13.80
C SER A 128 5.60 -6.67 14.54
N ASN A 129 5.97 -5.47 14.13
CA ASN A 129 5.64 -4.23 14.84
C ASN A 129 4.32 -3.60 14.37
N TRP A 130 3.71 -4.10 13.31
CA TRP A 130 2.48 -3.57 12.73
C TRP A 130 1.38 -4.61 12.77
N VAL A 131 0.16 -4.15 12.96
CA VAL A 131 -1.03 -4.99 12.84
C VAL A 131 -1.10 -5.52 11.40
N ALA A 132 -1.43 -6.80 11.23
CA ALA A 132 -1.66 -7.36 9.90
C ALA A 132 -2.76 -6.56 9.19
N ASP A 133 -2.58 -6.32 7.90
CA ASP A 133 -3.60 -5.64 7.11
C ASP A 133 -4.89 -6.46 7.10
N GLY A 134 -6.00 -5.83 7.45
CA GLY A 134 -7.28 -6.52 7.56
C GLY A 134 -7.76 -7.12 6.24
N VAL A 135 -7.48 -6.46 5.13
CA VAL A 135 -7.90 -6.90 3.79
C VAL A 135 -6.97 -7.96 3.23
N TYR A 136 -5.67 -7.72 3.32
CA TYR A 136 -4.65 -8.65 2.81
C TYR A 136 -4.31 -9.77 3.79
N GLY A 137 -4.37 -9.49 5.08
CA GLY A 137 -3.94 -10.39 6.14
C GLY A 137 -2.41 -10.47 6.27
N ILE A 138 -1.93 -11.59 6.80
CA ILE A 138 -0.49 -11.87 6.89
C ILE A 138 0.02 -12.29 5.51
N SER A 139 1.13 -11.71 5.09
CA SER A 139 1.75 -12.02 3.79
C SER A 139 2.13 -13.49 3.67
N MET A 140 1.61 -14.16 2.65
CA MET A 140 1.87 -15.59 2.38
C MET A 140 2.20 -15.81 0.91
N GLU A 141 2.88 -14.86 0.29
CA GLU A 141 3.24 -14.92 -1.13
C GLU A 141 4.02 -16.20 -1.44
N PHE A 142 3.87 -16.69 -2.66
CA PHE A 142 4.46 -17.96 -3.11
C PHE A 142 5.98 -18.06 -2.84
N CYS A 143 6.70 -16.94 -2.95
CA CYS A 143 8.14 -16.92 -2.68
C CYS A 143 8.50 -17.34 -1.23
N ARG A 144 7.63 -17.08 -0.25
CA ARG A 144 7.84 -17.47 1.16
C ARG A 144 7.72 -18.97 1.34
N TRP A 145 6.75 -19.60 0.69
CA TRP A 145 6.61 -21.06 0.66
C TRP A 145 7.82 -21.71 0.00
N VAL A 146 8.32 -21.13 -1.08
CA VAL A 146 9.53 -21.60 -1.77
C VAL A 146 10.76 -21.52 -0.86
N LEU A 147 10.90 -20.46 -0.07
CA LEU A 147 12.01 -20.28 0.87
C LEU A 147 12.00 -21.31 1.99
N VAL A 148 10.85 -21.54 2.63
CA VAL A 148 10.75 -22.54 3.70
C VAL A 148 10.89 -23.97 3.14
N ALA A 149 10.40 -24.22 1.93
CA ALA A 149 10.61 -25.48 1.22
C ALA A 149 12.10 -25.69 0.91
N PHE A 150 12.82 -24.67 0.45
CA PHE A 150 14.25 -24.71 0.21
C PHE A 150 15.01 -25.18 1.46
N TRP A 151 14.83 -24.52 2.58
CA TRP A 151 15.54 -24.86 3.82
C TRP A 151 15.15 -26.24 4.35
N SER A 152 13.85 -26.57 4.34
CA SER A 152 13.36 -27.87 4.80
C SER A 152 13.94 -29.01 3.97
N LEU A 153 13.90 -28.91 2.65
CA LEU A 153 14.43 -29.91 1.74
C LEU A 153 15.95 -30.04 1.82
N LEU A 154 16.67 -28.91 1.92
CA LEU A 154 18.12 -28.89 2.02
C LEU A 154 18.60 -29.59 3.29
N LEU A 155 18.04 -29.25 4.44
CA LEU A 155 18.40 -29.84 5.73
C LEU A 155 17.98 -31.32 5.79
N PHE A 156 16.81 -31.66 5.28
CA PHE A 156 16.34 -33.04 5.18
C PHE A 156 17.26 -33.90 4.27
N ALA A 157 17.64 -33.38 3.11
CA ALA A 157 18.59 -34.05 2.22
C ALA A 157 19.94 -34.28 2.89
N ALA A 158 20.47 -33.28 3.61
CA ALA A 158 21.74 -33.37 4.34
C ALA A 158 21.68 -34.46 5.44
N LEU A 159 20.59 -34.52 6.19
CA LEU A 159 20.37 -35.57 7.20
C LEU A 159 20.28 -36.96 6.58
N LEU A 160 19.45 -37.13 5.56
CA LEU A 160 19.30 -38.41 4.88
C LEU A 160 20.61 -38.87 4.26
N TRP A 161 21.35 -37.98 3.62
CA TRP A 161 22.66 -38.30 3.02
C TRP A 161 23.65 -38.79 4.07
N LYS A 162 23.71 -38.11 5.20
CA LYS A 162 24.62 -38.46 6.29
C LYS A 162 24.32 -39.81 6.91
N TYR A 163 23.03 -40.10 7.16
CA TYR A 163 22.61 -41.33 7.84
C TYR A 163 22.29 -42.51 6.91
N SER A 164 22.44 -42.32 5.59
CA SER A 164 22.31 -43.42 4.63
C SER A 164 23.61 -44.21 4.52
N ALA A 165 23.54 -45.52 4.75
CA ALA A 165 24.67 -46.40 4.50
C ALA A 165 24.99 -46.45 2.98
N ALA A 166 26.26 -46.77 2.64
CA ALA A 166 26.69 -46.84 1.24
C ALA A 166 25.86 -47.82 0.38
N LYS A 167 25.30 -48.85 1.01
CA LYS A 167 24.45 -49.87 0.36
C LYS A 167 22.95 -49.52 0.31
N GLU A 168 22.52 -48.40 0.94
CA GLU A 168 21.12 -47.97 0.96
C GLU A 168 20.80 -47.03 -0.19
N HIS A 169 20.83 -47.54 -1.43
CA HIS A 169 20.62 -46.77 -2.65
C HIS A 169 19.31 -45.99 -2.67
N ARG A 170 18.24 -46.55 -2.07
CA ARG A 170 16.91 -45.85 -2.01
C ARG A 170 16.98 -44.57 -1.20
N LEU A 171 17.60 -44.58 -0.01
CA LEU A 171 17.70 -43.38 0.84
C LEU A 171 18.61 -42.33 0.21
N ARG A 172 19.72 -42.75 -0.42
CA ARG A 172 20.59 -41.83 -1.16
C ARG A 172 19.89 -41.22 -2.37
N PHE A 173 19.06 -41.99 -3.07
CA PHE A 173 18.26 -41.49 -4.16
C PHE A 173 17.25 -40.44 -3.66
N ILE A 174 16.53 -40.71 -2.56
CA ILE A 174 15.61 -39.75 -1.93
C ILE A 174 16.35 -38.48 -1.50
N ALA A 175 17.52 -38.61 -0.86
CA ALA A 175 18.36 -37.48 -0.49
C ALA A 175 18.80 -36.66 -1.70
N GLY A 176 19.20 -37.30 -2.79
CA GLY A 176 19.57 -36.66 -4.05
C GLY A 176 18.38 -35.89 -4.67
N LEU A 177 17.21 -36.52 -4.71
CA LEU A 177 15.98 -35.90 -5.22
C LEU A 177 15.59 -34.68 -4.37
N ALA A 178 15.61 -34.82 -3.04
CA ALA A 178 15.34 -33.69 -2.14
C ALA A 178 16.35 -32.55 -2.31
N GLY A 179 17.62 -32.88 -2.53
CA GLY A 179 18.66 -31.89 -2.85
C GLY A 179 18.41 -31.15 -4.17
N LEU A 180 18.01 -31.89 -5.22
CA LEU A 180 17.66 -31.28 -6.51
C LEU A 180 16.44 -30.37 -6.38
N LEU A 181 15.41 -30.79 -5.65
CA LEU A 181 14.23 -29.96 -5.39
C LEU A 181 14.60 -28.73 -4.55
N ALA A 182 15.50 -28.87 -3.57
CA ALA A 182 16.00 -27.70 -2.83
C ALA A 182 16.72 -26.72 -3.77
N ILE A 183 17.58 -27.19 -4.66
CA ILE A 183 18.26 -26.35 -5.65
C ILE A 183 17.21 -25.64 -6.54
N ALA A 184 16.20 -26.36 -7.04
CA ALA A 184 15.14 -25.77 -7.84
C ALA A 184 14.37 -24.67 -7.07
N CYS A 185 14.02 -24.90 -5.81
CA CYS A 185 13.44 -23.90 -4.93
C CYS A 185 14.38 -22.71 -4.71
N GLY A 186 15.68 -22.96 -4.48
CA GLY A 186 16.67 -21.90 -4.34
C GLY A 186 16.82 -21.03 -5.58
N VAL A 187 16.88 -21.66 -6.76
CA VAL A 187 16.91 -20.94 -8.04
C VAL A 187 15.63 -20.10 -8.23
N ARG A 188 14.44 -20.70 -8.02
CA ARG A 188 13.17 -19.96 -8.11
C ARG A 188 13.11 -18.79 -7.12
N PHE A 189 13.63 -18.97 -5.91
CA PHE A 189 13.70 -17.90 -4.91
C PHE A 189 14.68 -16.80 -5.32
N ALA A 190 15.86 -17.16 -5.85
CA ALA A 190 16.88 -16.19 -6.29
C ALA A 190 16.38 -15.30 -7.45
N PHE A 191 15.61 -15.90 -8.36
CA PHE A 191 15.04 -15.22 -9.52
C PHE A 191 13.61 -14.72 -9.29
N ARG A 192 13.17 -14.63 -8.03
CA ARG A 192 11.91 -13.97 -7.73
C ARG A 192 12.00 -12.51 -8.13
N SER A 193 11.57 -12.15 -9.31
CA SER A 193 11.31 -10.76 -9.63
C SER A 193 10.06 -10.35 -8.88
N ASN A 194 9.98 -9.33 -8.18
CA ASN A 194 8.79 -8.61 -7.75
C ASN A 194 7.81 -9.28 -6.74
N ASP A 195 7.70 -10.60 -6.63
CA ASP A 195 6.77 -11.28 -5.70
C ASP A 195 6.93 -10.85 -4.23
N TYR A 196 8.00 -10.15 -3.92
CA TYR A 196 8.42 -9.81 -2.56
C TYR A 196 8.33 -8.32 -2.24
N VAL A 197 8.03 -7.51 -3.20
CA VAL A 197 8.08 -6.04 -3.06
C VAL A 197 7.01 -5.54 -2.11
N LEU A 198 5.87 -6.21 -2.08
CA LEU A 198 4.70 -5.76 -1.33
C LEU A 198 4.87 -5.84 0.18
N TYR A 199 5.76 -6.69 0.71
CA TYR A 199 5.76 -7.03 2.13
C TYR A 199 7.14 -7.15 2.79
N LYS A 200 8.13 -6.40 2.32
CA LYS A 200 9.35 -6.13 3.09
C LYS A 200 9.01 -5.18 4.24
N ASP A 201 9.08 -5.70 5.38
CA ASP A 201 9.06 -5.22 6.77
C ASP A 201 8.69 -3.79 7.17
N ASN A 202 8.69 -2.84 6.33
CA ASN A 202 8.13 -1.50 6.50
C ASN A 202 7.47 -1.13 5.19
N ARG A 203 6.27 -1.60 4.99
CA ARG A 203 5.50 -1.37 3.79
C ARG A 203 5.53 0.05 3.30
N SER A 204 5.24 0.97 4.18
CA SER A 204 5.20 2.38 3.83
C SER A 204 6.57 2.89 3.43
N SER A 205 7.61 2.63 4.21
CA SER A 205 8.92 3.21 3.94
C SER A 205 9.64 2.56 2.75
N SER A 206 9.53 1.25 2.53
CA SER A 206 10.22 0.62 1.40
C SER A 206 9.53 0.87 0.06
N ILE A 207 8.19 0.92 0.02
CA ILE A 207 7.42 1.24 -1.19
C ILE A 207 7.57 2.73 -1.52
N VAL A 208 7.39 3.59 -0.53
CA VAL A 208 7.59 5.04 -0.70
C VAL A 208 9.03 5.34 -1.13
N ASN A 209 10.03 4.70 -0.52
CA ASN A 209 11.42 4.84 -0.94
C ASN A 209 11.65 4.34 -2.36
N SER A 210 10.96 3.31 -2.80
CA SER A 210 11.08 2.78 -4.17
C SER A 210 10.48 3.72 -5.19
N GLU A 211 9.29 4.23 -4.92
CA GLU A 211 8.65 5.24 -5.76
C GLU A 211 9.48 6.53 -5.77
N TYR A 212 9.95 6.97 -4.61
CA TYR A 212 10.82 8.12 -4.50
C TYR A 212 12.12 7.95 -5.31
N GLN A 213 12.81 6.81 -5.19
CA GLN A 213 14.02 6.55 -5.96
C GLN A 213 13.75 6.46 -7.47
N TYR A 214 12.61 5.88 -7.85
CA TYR A 214 12.20 5.82 -9.25
C TYR A 214 11.98 7.22 -9.84
N ARG A 215 11.40 8.13 -9.05
CA ARG A 215 11.01 9.47 -9.48
C ARG A 215 12.08 10.53 -9.31
N ARG A 216 12.96 10.37 -8.29
CA ARG A 216 14.01 11.33 -7.95
C ARG A 216 14.89 11.71 -9.13
N ASP A 217 15.26 10.74 -9.96
CA ASP A 217 16.21 10.93 -11.05
C ASP A 217 15.48 11.11 -12.40
N ARG A 218 14.18 11.39 -12.39
CA ARG A 218 13.35 11.55 -13.59
C ARG A 218 12.62 12.88 -13.57
N GLU A 219 12.77 13.64 -14.65
CA GLU A 219 11.85 14.75 -14.89
C GLU A 219 10.45 14.19 -15.17
N VAL A 220 9.48 14.58 -14.37
CA VAL A 220 8.07 14.25 -14.62
C VAL A 220 7.55 15.32 -15.58
N PRO A 221 7.19 14.97 -16.82
CA PRO A 221 6.59 15.92 -17.73
C PRO A 221 5.31 16.52 -17.13
N PRO A 222 4.95 17.74 -17.49
CA PRO A 222 3.71 18.36 -16.98
C PRO A 222 2.49 17.52 -17.36
N ALA A 223 1.48 17.56 -16.50
CA ALA A 223 0.19 16.94 -16.81
C ALA A 223 -0.43 17.62 -18.04
N VAL A 224 -0.93 16.82 -18.97
CA VAL A 224 -1.59 17.29 -20.18
C VAL A 224 -2.98 16.65 -20.24
N PRO A 225 -4.06 17.46 -20.22
CA PRO A 225 -5.39 16.93 -20.41
C PRO A 225 -5.52 16.25 -21.78
N ALA A 226 -6.26 15.15 -21.83
CA ALA A 226 -6.58 14.54 -23.11
C ALA A 226 -7.48 15.45 -23.94
N ASN A 227 -7.24 15.47 -25.25
CA ASN A 227 -8.12 16.12 -26.23
C ASN A 227 -9.19 15.16 -26.80
N PHE A 228 -9.35 14.00 -26.16
CA PHE A 228 -10.36 12.98 -26.44
C PHE A 228 -10.89 12.41 -25.13
N THR A 229 -11.99 11.68 -25.21
CA THR A 229 -12.51 10.88 -24.09
C THR A 229 -12.60 9.42 -24.51
N VAL A 230 -12.54 8.52 -23.54
CA VAL A 230 -12.84 7.12 -23.74
C VAL A 230 -14.31 6.92 -23.35
N GLU A 231 -15.14 6.52 -24.30
CA GLU A 231 -16.57 6.32 -24.09
C GLU A 231 -16.89 4.97 -23.45
N GLN A 232 -16.07 3.95 -23.78
CA GLN A 232 -16.22 2.61 -23.24
C GLN A 232 -14.87 1.95 -23.00
N TYR A 233 -14.78 1.27 -21.88
CA TYR A 233 -13.67 0.38 -21.50
C TYR A 233 -14.15 -1.07 -21.44
N GLU A 234 -13.44 -1.98 -22.08
CA GLU A 234 -13.54 -3.41 -21.87
C GLU A 234 -12.22 -3.89 -21.25
N LEU A 235 -12.25 -4.32 -19.99
CA LEU A 235 -11.07 -4.70 -19.22
C LEU A 235 -11.13 -6.21 -18.93
N ASP A 236 -10.23 -6.98 -19.51
CA ASP A 236 -9.99 -8.37 -19.14
C ASP A 236 -8.71 -8.46 -18.30
N LEU A 237 -8.87 -8.73 -17.02
CA LEU A 237 -7.82 -8.73 -16.03
C LEU A 237 -7.57 -10.15 -15.52
N SER A 238 -6.35 -10.64 -15.63
CA SER A 238 -5.92 -11.90 -15.02
C SER A 238 -4.95 -11.62 -13.89
N ILE A 239 -5.40 -11.83 -12.65
CA ILE A 239 -4.64 -11.54 -11.45
C ILE A 239 -4.25 -12.84 -10.75
N ARG A 240 -2.96 -13.15 -10.79
CA ARG A 240 -2.31 -14.27 -10.08
C ARG A 240 -1.10 -13.75 -9.31
N HIS A 241 0.13 -14.09 -9.68
CA HIS A 241 1.34 -13.50 -9.08
C HIS A 241 1.52 -12.03 -9.48
N ASN A 242 1.01 -11.66 -10.63
CA ASN A 242 1.01 -10.31 -11.18
C ASN A 242 -0.30 -10.03 -11.91
N LEU A 243 -0.51 -8.78 -12.22
CA LEU A 243 -1.58 -8.31 -13.08
C LEU A 243 -1.18 -8.52 -14.55
N LYS A 244 -2.03 -9.19 -15.32
CA LYS A 244 -2.02 -9.21 -16.80
C LYS A 244 -3.35 -8.67 -17.27
N ALA A 245 -3.33 -7.80 -18.25
CA ALA A 245 -4.54 -7.15 -18.71
C ALA A 245 -4.55 -6.96 -20.23
N GLU A 246 -5.75 -7.06 -20.78
CA GLU A 246 -6.11 -6.55 -22.09
C GLU A 246 -7.19 -5.49 -21.87
N ALA A 247 -6.90 -4.25 -22.27
CA ALA A 247 -7.81 -3.13 -22.16
C ALA A 247 -8.19 -2.67 -23.56
N THR A 248 -9.46 -2.83 -23.93
CA THR A 248 -10.01 -2.27 -25.17
C THR A 248 -10.73 -0.96 -24.84
N LEU A 249 -10.31 0.10 -25.53
CA LEU A 249 -10.79 1.47 -25.33
C LEU A 249 -11.50 1.96 -26.57
N TYR A 250 -12.74 2.37 -26.46
CA TYR A 250 -13.54 3.00 -27.52
C TYR A 250 -13.46 4.52 -27.38
N LEU A 251 -13.02 5.18 -28.44
CA LEU A 251 -12.60 6.58 -28.43
C LEU A 251 -13.69 7.50 -28.99
N SER A 252 -13.91 8.63 -28.34
CA SER A 252 -14.84 9.67 -28.82
C SER A 252 -14.34 10.37 -30.08
N GLN A 253 -13.02 10.45 -30.27
CA GLN A 253 -12.38 11.08 -31.42
C GLN A 253 -11.46 10.08 -32.10
N SER A 254 -11.72 9.84 -33.37
CA SER A 254 -11.05 8.81 -34.16
C SER A 254 -9.95 9.32 -35.10
N ASP A 255 -9.83 10.65 -35.28
CA ASP A 255 -9.00 11.30 -36.29
C ASP A 255 -7.72 11.94 -35.73
N LEU A 256 -7.39 11.64 -34.47
CA LEU A 256 -6.17 12.13 -33.85
C LEU A 256 -4.96 11.30 -34.31
N SER A 257 -3.84 11.99 -34.50
CA SER A 257 -2.55 11.34 -34.80
C SER A 257 -1.82 10.85 -33.56
N LEU A 258 -2.21 11.33 -32.36
CA LEU A 258 -1.61 11.01 -31.09
C LEU A 258 -2.67 10.91 -30.00
N TYR A 259 -2.66 9.77 -29.29
CA TYR A 259 -3.50 9.49 -28.14
C TYR A 259 -2.63 9.34 -26.90
N GLN A 260 -2.88 10.16 -25.88
CA GLN A 260 -2.08 10.22 -24.67
C GLN A 260 -2.80 9.57 -23.51
N PHE A 261 -2.14 8.66 -22.83
CA PHE A 261 -2.68 7.94 -21.69
C PHE A 261 -1.72 7.95 -20.51
N THR A 262 -2.28 7.71 -19.33
CA THR A 262 -1.54 7.38 -18.13
C THR A 262 -1.79 5.94 -17.75
N LEU A 263 -0.72 5.20 -17.55
CA LEU A 263 -0.71 3.82 -17.04
C LEU A 263 0.48 3.68 -16.10
N TYR A 264 0.28 3.11 -14.92
CA TYR A 264 1.33 3.01 -13.90
C TYR A 264 2.61 2.35 -14.43
N HIS A 265 3.77 2.91 -14.13
CA HIS A 265 5.06 2.48 -14.70
C HIS A 265 5.46 1.03 -14.37
N GLY A 266 4.94 0.45 -13.28
CA GLY A 266 5.14 -0.96 -12.95
C GLY A 266 4.40 -1.94 -13.87
N LEU A 267 3.56 -1.43 -14.79
CA LEU A 267 2.80 -2.19 -15.77
C LEU A 267 3.42 -2.01 -17.15
N ASN A 268 4.10 -3.03 -17.65
CA ASN A 268 4.78 -3.01 -18.93
C ASN A 268 3.80 -3.25 -20.07
N VAL A 269 3.74 -2.34 -21.04
CA VAL A 269 2.97 -2.49 -22.27
C VAL A 269 3.70 -3.45 -23.21
N HIS A 270 2.98 -4.42 -23.74
CA HIS A 270 3.52 -5.42 -24.67
C HIS A 270 3.13 -5.12 -26.11
N SER A 271 1.90 -4.72 -26.34
CA SER A 271 1.38 -4.38 -27.65
C SER A 271 0.21 -3.41 -27.56
N VAL A 272 0.06 -2.61 -28.58
CA VAL A 272 -1.12 -1.78 -28.86
C VAL A 272 -1.57 -2.10 -30.26
N VAL A 273 -2.85 -2.43 -30.45
CA VAL A 273 -3.43 -2.75 -31.76
C VAL A 273 -4.72 -1.95 -31.95
N ASP A 274 -5.06 -1.65 -33.20
CA ASP A 274 -6.32 -1.02 -33.54
C ASP A 274 -7.51 -2.03 -33.56
N GLU A 275 -8.70 -1.58 -33.93
CA GLU A 275 -9.90 -2.41 -34.03
C GLU A 275 -9.84 -3.52 -35.10
N MET A 276 -8.85 -3.45 -36.01
CA MET A 276 -8.59 -4.45 -37.02
C MET A 276 -7.50 -5.45 -36.63
N GLY A 277 -6.86 -5.23 -35.45
CA GLY A 277 -5.73 -6.02 -34.97
C GLY A 277 -4.38 -5.59 -35.56
N GLU A 278 -4.32 -4.46 -36.28
CA GLU A 278 -3.08 -3.92 -36.80
C GLU A 278 -2.28 -3.23 -35.69
N PRO A 279 -0.95 -3.42 -35.63
CA PRO A 279 -0.13 -2.84 -34.60
C PRO A 279 -0.03 -1.31 -34.73
N LEU A 280 -0.14 -0.63 -33.59
CA LEU A 280 0.06 0.81 -33.47
C LEU A 280 1.42 1.09 -32.81
N ASP A 281 2.08 2.15 -33.27
CA ASP A 281 3.32 2.61 -32.68
C ASP A 281 3.03 3.30 -31.33
N PHE A 282 3.78 2.94 -30.31
CA PHE A 282 3.64 3.56 -29.00
C PHE A 282 5.00 3.91 -28.37
N GLN A 283 5.00 4.93 -27.56
CA GLN A 283 6.14 5.35 -26.75
C GLN A 283 5.74 5.40 -25.28
N ARG A 284 6.65 4.98 -24.42
CA ARG A 284 6.46 5.03 -23.00
C ARG A 284 7.49 5.88 -22.29
N ASN A 285 7.02 6.85 -21.51
CA ASN A 285 7.86 7.65 -20.65
C ASN A 285 7.32 7.61 -19.21
N GLY A 286 7.87 6.68 -18.41
CA GLY A 286 7.41 6.46 -17.05
C GLY A 286 5.94 6.01 -17.01
N ASP A 287 5.09 6.81 -16.39
CA ASP A 287 3.65 6.55 -16.30
C ASP A 287 2.89 6.97 -17.56
N PHE A 288 3.51 7.70 -18.48
CA PHE A 288 2.87 8.21 -19.70
C PHE A 288 3.05 7.26 -20.87
N LEU A 289 1.98 7.04 -21.59
CA LEU A 289 1.88 6.20 -22.77
C LEU A 289 1.31 7.02 -23.92
N ASP A 290 2.12 7.22 -24.95
CA ASP A 290 1.76 7.91 -26.18
C ASP A 290 1.56 6.88 -27.28
N VAL A 291 0.37 6.85 -27.89
CA VAL A 291 0.02 5.95 -28.98
C VAL A 291 -0.19 6.77 -30.23
N SER A 292 0.56 6.49 -31.30
CA SER A 292 0.50 7.18 -32.58
C SER A 292 -0.31 6.39 -33.59
N SER A 293 -1.16 7.08 -34.34
CA SER A 293 -1.90 6.48 -35.46
C SER A 293 -1.83 7.36 -36.69
N ALA A 294 -1.54 6.75 -37.84
CA ALA A 294 -1.57 7.42 -39.14
C ALA A 294 -2.96 7.37 -39.80
N LYS A 295 -3.89 6.61 -39.22
CA LYS A 295 -5.25 6.41 -39.72
C LYS A 295 -6.25 6.72 -38.60
N PRO A 296 -7.47 7.14 -38.93
CA PRO A 296 -8.55 7.22 -37.94
C PRO A 296 -8.79 5.85 -37.28
N ILE A 297 -8.85 5.83 -35.95
CA ILE A 297 -9.13 4.63 -35.16
C ILE A 297 -10.30 4.88 -34.21
N LYS A 298 -11.21 3.94 -34.11
CA LYS A 298 -12.38 4.03 -33.21
C LYS A 298 -12.14 3.35 -31.89
N ALA A 299 -11.32 2.32 -31.91
CA ALA A 299 -10.96 1.58 -30.72
C ALA A 299 -9.50 1.13 -30.79
N MET A 300 -8.90 0.90 -29.62
CA MET A 300 -7.60 0.27 -29.51
C MET A 300 -7.58 -0.72 -28.36
N THR A 301 -6.79 -1.78 -28.51
CA THR A 301 -6.54 -2.75 -27.44
C THR A 301 -5.10 -2.66 -26.99
N ILE A 302 -4.90 -2.46 -25.70
CA ILE A 302 -3.59 -2.34 -25.04
C ILE A 302 -3.39 -3.57 -24.17
N SER A 303 -2.37 -4.38 -24.49
CA SER A 303 -1.97 -5.54 -23.69
C SER A 303 -0.79 -5.16 -22.81
N TYR A 304 -0.91 -5.40 -21.51
CA TYR A 304 0.13 -5.07 -20.54
C TYR A 304 0.17 -6.04 -19.37
N SER A 305 1.29 -6.05 -18.66
CA SER A 305 1.41 -6.83 -17.43
C SER A 305 2.46 -6.26 -16.49
N GLY A 306 2.34 -6.57 -15.21
CA GLY A 306 3.31 -6.12 -14.22
C GLY A 306 2.75 -6.17 -12.81
N GLN A 307 3.30 -5.32 -11.97
CA GLN A 307 2.88 -5.21 -10.58
C GLN A 307 2.66 -3.76 -10.18
N THR A 308 1.72 -3.59 -9.28
CA THR A 308 1.44 -2.33 -8.63
C THR A 308 2.11 -2.35 -7.25
N TRP A 309 3.06 -1.45 -7.00
CA TRP A 309 3.89 -1.55 -5.78
C TRP A 309 3.19 -1.04 -4.54
N LYS A 310 2.45 0.05 -4.65
CA LYS A 310 1.71 0.61 -3.52
C LYS A 310 0.40 -0.13 -3.26
N TYR A 311 -0.27 -0.51 -4.33
CA TYR A 311 -1.53 -1.23 -4.31
C TYR A 311 -1.30 -2.67 -4.70
N PHE A 312 -1.86 -3.62 -3.99
CA PHE A 312 -1.62 -5.03 -4.29
C PHE A 312 -2.61 -5.59 -5.32
N SER A 313 -2.10 -6.45 -6.20
CA SER A 313 -2.88 -7.15 -7.23
C SER A 313 -2.29 -8.55 -7.46
N ASN A 314 -2.54 -9.47 -6.52
CA ASN A 314 -2.04 -10.85 -6.58
C ASN A 314 -3.07 -11.87 -6.08
N GLU A 315 -2.67 -13.13 -5.99
CA GLU A 315 -3.55 -14.23 -5.57
C GLU A 315 -4.04 -14.14 -4.12
N GLN A 316 -3.44 -13.33 -3.28
CA GLN A 316 -3.83 -13.15 -1.88
C GLN A 316 -4.79 -12.00 -1.68
N GLY A 317 -4.64 -10.93 -2.44
CA GLY A 317 -5.50 -9.76 -2.34
C GLY A 317 -5.40 -8.82 -3.53
N ILE A 318 -6.43 -8.00 -3.69
CA ILE A 318 -6.55 -6.96 -4.71
C ILE A 318 -7.00 -5.69 -4.00
N ALA A 319 -6.30 -4.60 -4.25
CA ALA A 319 -6.68 -3.26 -3.85
C ALA A 319 -6.24 -2.29 -4.95
N LEU A 320 -7.10 -2.04 -5.89
CA LEU A 320 -6.89 -1.19 -7.06
C LEU A 320 -7.95 -0.09 -7.04
N PRO A 321 -7.68 1.04 -6.35
CA PRO A 321 -8.60 2.16 -6.29
C PRO A 321 -8.75 2.83 -7.66
N GLY A 322 -9.94 3.34 -7.95
CA GLY A 322 -10.28 3.91 -9.25
C GLY A 322 -9.47 5.15 -9.64
N TYR A 323 -8.89 5.87 -8.68
CA TYR A 323 -8.02 7.00 -8.96
C TYR A 323 -6.59 6.60 -9.37
N PHE A 324 -6.24 5.33 -9.23
CA PHE A 324 -4.91 4.81 -9.57
C PHE A 324 -4.92 4.22 -10.99
N PRO A 325 -3.97 4.60 -11.87
CA PRO A 325 -3.97 4.17 -13.26
C PRO A 325 -3.45 2.74 -13.44
N TYR A 326 -4.20 1.76 -12.93
CA TYR A 326 -3.94 0.36 -13.19
C TYR A 326 -4.49 -0.11 -14.54
N TYR A 327 -5.28 0.73 -15.20
CA TYR A 327 -5.71 0.63 -16.59
C TYR A 327 -5.40 1.96 -17.31
N PRO A 328 -5.31 1.99 -18.66
CA PRO A 328 -4.98 3.21 -19.39
C PRO A 328 -6.04 4.29 -19.20
N MET A 329 -5.70 5.39 -18.53
CA MET A 329 -6.55 6.55 -18.32
C MET A 329 -6.20 7.64 -19.31
N ALA A 330 -7.19 8.31 -19.90
CA ALA A 330 -6.99 9.35 -20.90
C ALA A 330 -6.23 10.56 -20.34
N GLY A 331 -5.26 11.05 -21.09
CA GLY A 331 -4.40 12.17 -20.76
C GLY A 331 -3.14 11.80 -19.98
N HIS A 332 -2.24 12.75 -19.86
CA HIS A 332 -1.08 12.64 -18.98
C HIS A 332 -1.44 13.17 -17.59
N LEU A 333 -1.82 12.28 -16.70
CA LEU A 333 -2.19 12.60 -15.32
C LEU A 333 -0.97 12.57 -14.42
N CYS A 334 -0.78 13.59 -13.60
CA CYS A 334 0.21 13.53 -12.54
C CYS A 334 -0.31 12.59 -11.43
N ILE A 335 0.35 11.46 -11.22
CA ILE A 335 -0.06 10.44 -10.24
C ILE A 335 0.81 10.42 -8.98
N TRP A 336 1.77 11.34 -8.89
CA TRP A 336 2.67 11.42 -7.76
C TRP A 336 2.88 12.85 -7.31
N ASP A 337 2.74 13.06 -6.03
CA ASP A 337 3.08 14.30 -5.36
C ASP A 337 4.50 14.18 -4.79
N SER A 338 5.44 14.89 -5.41
CA SER A 338 6.84 14.87 -4.98
C SER A 338 7.07 15.61 -3.66
N ASN A 339 6.21 16.57 -3.31
CA ASN A 339 6.35 17.33 -2.06
C ASN A 339 6.01 16.47 -0.85
N ASN A 340 4.93 15.69 -0.98
CA ASN A 340 4.45 14.81 0.10
C ASN A 340 4.92 13.36 -0.06
N ASN A 341 5.68 13.06 -1.11
CA ASN A 341 6.15 11.72 -1.42
C ASN A 341 5.03 10.66 -1.42
N SER A 342 3.92 11.00 -2.02
CA SER A 342 2.67 10.23 -1.99
C SER A 342 2.00 10.14 -3.36
N VAL A 343 1.04 9.23 -3.49
CA VAL A 343 0.19 9.18 -4.70
C VAL A 343 -0.71 10.40 -4.73
N LYS A 344 -0.77 11.08 -5.86
CA LYS A 344 -1.71 12.16 -6.11
C LYS A 344 -3.08 11.56 -6.43
N VAL A 345 -4.04 11.86 -5.58
CA VAL A 345 -5.43 11.42 -5.78
C VAL A 345 -6.12 12.35 -6.75
N ASN A 346 -6.45 11.83 -7.93
CA ASN A 346 -7.29 12.51 -8.90
C ASN A 346 -8.73 12.02 -8.71
N THR A 347 -9.68 12.93 -8.59
CA THR A 347 -11.11 12.60 -8.37
C THR A 347 -12.01 13.02 -9.53
N LYS A 348 -11.50 13.77 -10.49
CA LYS A 348 -12.28 14.29 -11.63
C LYS A 348 -11.94 13.49 -12.89
N PHE A 349 -12.84 12.60 -13.27
CA PHE A 349 -12.75 11.81 -14.49
C PHE A 349 -14.04 11.95 -15.29
N ASN A 350 -13.96 11.72 -16.60
CA ASN A 350 -15.15 11.66 -17.44
C ASN A 350 -15.87 10.33 -17.22
N GLU A 351 -17.18 10.34 -17.24
CA GLU A 351 -17.98 9.13 -17.24
C GLU A 351 -17.69 8.29 -18.50
N ALA A 352 -17.62 6.98 -18.31
CA ALA A 352 -17.49 5.99 -19.37
C ALA A 352 -18.31 4.74 -19.05
N SER A 353 -18.65 3.98 -20.06
CA SER A 353 -19.21 2.64 -19.89
C SER A 353 -18.09 1.65 -19.63
N PHE A 354 -18.21 0.83 -18.60
CA PHE A 354 -17.22 -0.20 -18.26
C PHE A 354 -17.81 -1.60 -18.38
N SER A 355 -17.03 -2.50 -18.95
CA SER A 355 -17.21 -3.96 -18.90
C SER A 355 -15.91 -4.56 -18.37
N VAL A 356 -15.94 -5.14 -17.17
CA VAL A 356 -14.75 -5.60 -16.47
C VAL A 356 -14.89 -7.07 -16.13
N HIS A 357 -13.95 -7.87 -16.57
CA HIS A 357 -13.82 -9.28 -16.19
C HIS A 357 -12.53 -9.51 -15.43
N VAL A 358 -12.60 -10.17 -14.26
CA VAL A 358 -11.43 -10.43 -13.43
C VAL A 358 -11.24 -11.92 -13.19
N ASN A 359 -10.27 -12.50 -13.88
CA ASN A 359 -9.89 -13.91 -13.73
C ASN A 359 -8.95 -14.08 -12.52
N THR A 360 -9.54 -14.46 -11.40
CA THR A 360 -8.84 -14.75 -10.14
C THR A 360 -9.61 -15.79 -9.31
N ALA A 361 -8.91 -16.44 -8.37
CA ALA A 361 -9.54 -17.34 -7.41
C ALA A 361 -10.32 -16.59 -6.31
N LEU A 362 -10.02 -15.31 -6.10
CA LEU A 362 -10.66 -14.48 -5.09
C LEU A 362 -12.08 -14.05 -5.51
N LYS A 363 -12.94 -13.78 -4.54
CA LYS A 363 -14.17 -13.00 -4.79
C LYS A 363 -13.76 -11.53 -4.87
N VAL A 364 -14.03 -10.91 -6.01
CA VAL A 364 -13.77 -9.49 -6.25
C VAL A 364 -15.02 -8.69 -5.93
N PHE A 365 -14.82 -7.50 -5.43
CA PHE A 365 -15.82 -6.46 -5.22
C PHE A 365 -15.45 -5.25 -6.07
N SER A 366 -16.44 -4.55 -6.58
CA SER A 366 -16.28 -3.34 -7.39
C SER A 366 -17.34 -2.31 -7.00
N ASN A 367 -17.11 -1.05 -7.36
CA ASN A 367 -18.15 -0.02 -7.38
C ASN A 367 -19.21 -0.28 -8.46
N LEU A 368 -18.87 -1.07 -9.48
CA LEU A 368 -19.81 -1.45 -10.54
C LEU A 368 -20.68 -2.65 -10.13
N PRO A 369 -21.92 -2.72 -10.64
CA PRO A 369 -22.78 -3.90 -10.44
C PRO A 369 -22.18 -5.18 -10.98
N GLU A 370 -22.24 -6.26 -10.20
CA GLU A 370 -21.84 -7.60 -10.65
C GLU A 370 -22.89 -8.16 -11.61
N GLN A 371 -22.44 -8.70 -12.73
CA GLN A 371 -23.28 -9.31 -13.76
C GLN A 371 -23.39 -10.83 -13.56
N ALA A 372 -24.19 -11.47 -14.43
CA ALA A 372 -24.27 -12.94 -14.48
C ALA A 372 -22.90 -13.52 -14.89
N GLY A 373 -22.12 -13.92 -13.93
CA GLY A 373 -20.76 -14.43 -14.09
C GLY A 373 -19.89 -14.03 -12.90
N ARG A 374 -19.04 -14.91 -12.46
CA ARG A 374 -18.17 -14.63 -11.32
C ARG A 374 -17.16 -13.53 -11.66
N ASN A 375 -17.07 -12.51 -10.83
CA ASN A 375 -16.13 -11.39 -10.96
C ASN A 375 -16.25 -10.65 -12.30
N THR A 376 -17.48 -10.55 -12.84
CA THR A 376 -17.80 -9.78 -14.04
C THR A 376 -18.67 -8.59 -13.64
N PHE A 377 -18.25 -7.40 -14.01
CA PHE A 377 -18.89 -6.14 -13.61
C PHE A 377 -19.17 -5.30 -14.84
N SER A 378 -20.29 -4.61 -14.87
CA SER A 378 -20.54 -3.60 -15.91
C SER A 378 -21.44 -2.48 -15.41
N GLY A 379 -21.23 -1.30 -15.96
CA GLY A 379 -22.01 -0.10 -15.64
C GLY A 379 -21.33 1.15 -16.17
N THR A 380 -21.97 2.28 -15.90
CA THR A 380 -21.42 3.61 -16.21
C THR A 380 -20.85 4.19 -14.92
N ALA A 381 -19.62 4.65 -14.97
CA ALA A 381 -18.92 5.26 -13.85
C ALA A 381 -17.81 6.19 -14.35
N SER A 382 -17.30 7.04 -13.48
CA SER A 382 -16.12 7.85 -13.80
C SER A 382 -14.82 7.04 -13.68
N THR A 383 -14.80 6.05 -12.77
CA THR A 383 -13.64 5.16 -12.54
C THR A 383 -14.10 3.80 -12.05
N VAL A 384 -13.19 2.83 -12.09
CA VAL A 384 -13.42 1.48 -11.55
C VAL A 384 -12.46 1.19 -10.42
N SER A 385 -13.01 0.80 -9.27
CA SER A 385 -12.27 0.28 -8.12
C SER A 385 -12.48 -1.22 -7.99
N LEU A 386 -11.40 -1.97 -7.71
CA LEU A 386 -11.43 -3.42 -7.56
C LEU A 386 -10.77 -3.82 -6.24
N TYR A 387 -11.50 -4.57 -5.42
CA TYR A 387 -11.03 -5.04 -4.12
C TYR A 387 -11.30 -6.53 -3.94
N ALA A 388 -10.34 -7.26 -3.38
CA ALA A 388 -10.50 -8.65 -2.99
C ALA A 388 -9.54 -9.01 -1.85
N GLY A 389 -9.89 -10.01 -1.06
CA GLY A 389 -9.09 -10.46 0.07
C GLY A 389 -9.98 -10.91 1.22
N LEU A 390 -9.59 -10.55 2.43
CA LEU A 390 -10.39 -10.75 3.64
C LEU A 390 -11.47 -9.65 3.77
N LEU A 391 -12.34 -9.58 2.78
CA LEU A 391 -13.42 -8.58 2.67
C LEU A 391 -14.80 -9.24 2.70
N SER A 392 -15.74 -8.57 3.30
CA SER A 392 -17.17 -8.86 3.24
C SER A 392 -17.98 -7.60 2.95
N GLU A 393 -19.14 -7.80 2.37
CA GLU A 393 -20.14 -6.77 2.18
C GLU A 393 -21.10 -6.77 3.37
N GLU A 394 -21.28 -5.64 3.99
CA GLU A 394 -22.18 -5.41 5.09
C GLU A 394 -23.11 -4.25 4.75
N ASN A 395 -24.37 -4.36 5.17
CA ASN A 395 -25.33 -3.27 5.03
C ASN A 395 -25.56 -2.63 6.39
N HIS A 396 -25.09 -1.39 6.53
CA HIS A 396 -25.27 -0.60 7.73
C HIS A 396 -26.32 0.50 7.47
N ASN A 397 -27.55 0.31 7.96
CA ASN A 397 -28.64 1.29 7.83
C ASN A 397 -28.97 1.70 6.37
N GLY A 398 -28.89 0.76 5.44
CA GLY A 398 -29.14 1.02 4.03
C GLY A 398 -27.90 1.40 3.21
N VAL A 399 -26.76 1.61 3.86
CA VAL A 399 -25.48 1.89 3.21
C VAL A 399 -24.69 0.61 3.02
N VAL A 400 -24.30 0.32 1.78
CA VAL A 400 -23.42 -0.79 1.47
C VAL A 400 -22.00 -0.43 1.86
N CYS A 401 -21.41 -1.22 2.76
CA CYS A 401 -20.04 -1.05 3.20
C CYS A 401 -19.24 -2.32 2.89
N LEU A 402 -18.13 -2.18 2.18
CA LEU A 402 -17.14 -3.23 2.02
C LEU A 402 -16.08 -3.06 3.10
N SER A 403 -15.97 -4.02 3.99
CA SER A 403 -15.04 -3.98 5.11
C SER A 403 -14.39 -5.33 5.38
N SER A 404 -13.30 -5.33 6.13
CA SER A 404 -12.74 -6.56 6.64
C SER A 404 -13.33 -6.87 8.02
N PRO A 405 -14.02 -8.00 8.20
CA PRO A 405 -14.58 -8.36 9.50
C PRO A 405 -13.51 -8.69 10.56
N VAL A 406 -12.24 -8.83 10.14
CA VAL A 406 -11.13 -9.20 11.03
C VAL A 406 -10.24 -8.04 11.45
N ASP A 407 -10.36 -6.87 10.86
CA ASP A 407 -9.56 -5.70 11.24
C ASP A 407 -10.20 -4.83 12.34
N GLY A 408 -11.45 -5.13 12.68
CA GLY A 408 -12.18 -4.45 13.77
C GLY A 408 -12.54 -2.99 13.47
N ARG A 409 -12.27 -2.50 12.28
CA ARG A 409 -12.69 -1.15 11.88
C ARG A 409 -14.21 -1.10 11.76
N THR A 410 -14.79 -0.13 12.39
CA THR A 410 -16.20 0.16 12.28
C THR A 410 -16.40 1.57 11.75
N LEU A 411 -17.32 1.72 10.82
CA LEU A 411 -17.72 3.03 10.37
C LEU A 411 -18.60 3.69 11.42
N SER A 412 -18.15 4.82 11.98
CA SER A 412 -18.86 5.55 13.04
C SER A 412 -19.90 6.54 12.51
N PHE A 413 -20.03 6.66 11.18
CA PHE A 413 -20.93 7.62 10.54
C PHE A 413 -21.60 7.03 9.30
N THR A 414 -22.70 7.68 8.89
CA THR A 414 -23.34 7.44 7.60
C THR A 414 -23.00 8.58 6.62
N PRO A 415 -23.18 8.38 5.31
CA PRO A 415 -22.98 9.43 4.32
C PRO A 415 -23.75 10.72 4.59
N GLU A 416 -25.00 10.59 5.09
CA GLU A 416 -25.86 11.74 5.42
C GLU A 416 -25.25 12.56 6.58
N LYS A 417 -24.77 11.90 7.62
CA LYS A 417 -24.09 12.60 8.73
C LYS A 417 -22.78 13.26 8.30
N LEU A 418 -22.12 12.67 7.32
CA LEU A 418 -20.91 13.25 6.75
C LEU A 418 -21.24 14.53 5.97
N GLU A 419 -22.33 14.53 5.18
CA GLU A 419 -22.82 15.72 4.47
C GLU A 419 -23.21 16.84 5.45
N GLU A 420 -23.97 16.52 6.50
CA GLU A 420 -24.34 17.49 7.54
C GLU A 420 -23.10 18.11 8.23
N ALA A 421 -22.11 17.29 8.52
CA ALA A 421 -20.86 17.76 9.14
C ALA A 421 -20.04 18.62 8.18
N TRP A 422 -20.02 18.25 6.90
CA TRP A 422 -19.39 19.05 5.86
C TRP A 422 -20.07 20.40 5.68
N GLU A 423 -21.40 20.45 5.59
CA GLU A 423 -22.15 21.72 5.48
C GLU A 423 -21.86 22.67 6.65
N LYS A 424 -21.68 22.12 7.85
CA LYS A 424 -21.30 22.92 9.01
C LYS A 424 -19.89 23.47 8.83
N LEU A 425 -18.91 22.62 8.54
CA LEU A 425 -17.52 23.03 8.33
C LEU A 425 -17.41 24.05 7.20
N ALA A 426 -18.06 23.79 6.06
CA ALA A 426 -18.06 24.67 4.90
C ALA A 426 -18.58 26.07 5.23
N ARG A 427 -19.66 26.17 6.03
CA ARG A 427 -20.17 27.45 6.52
C ARG A 427 -19.17 28.16 7.43
N ASP A 428 -18.53 27.42 8.35
CA ASP A 428 -17.58 27.96 9.31
C ASP A 428 -16.34 28.55 8.63
N ILE A 429 -15.90 27.94 7.50
CA ILE A 429 -14.74 28.40 6.71
C ILE A 429 -15.12 29.26 5.49
N GLY A 430 -16.40 29.43 5.18
CA GLY A 430 -16.87 30.18 4.00
C GLY A 430 -16.64 29.45 2.67
N CYS A 431 -16.61 28.12 2.67
CA CYS A 431 -16.52 27.28 1.47
C CYS A 431 -17.91 27.13 0.83
N ASN A 432 -17.99 27.27 -0.50
CA ASN A 432 -19.24 27.09 -1.26
C ASN A 432 -19.37 25.71 -1.91
N GLU A 433 -18.35 24.85 -1.78
CA GLU A 433 -18.38 23.50 -2.33
C GLU A 433 -19.33 22.61 -1.54
N THR A 434 -20.10 21.81 -2.24
CA THR A 434 -21.03 20.85 -1.66
C THR A 434 -20.43 19.45 -1.71
N MET A 435 -20.65 18.67 -0.66
CA MET A 435 -20.30 17.25 -0.64
C MET A 435 -21.54 16.44 -0.98
N SER A 436 -21.45 15.55 -1.97
CA SER A 436 -22.49 14.59 -2.30
C SER A 436 -21.99 13.19 -1.95
N ALA A 437 -22.37 12.68 -0.79
CA ALA A 437 -21.95 11.36 -0.28
C ALA A 437 -23.13 10.37 -0.19
N SER A 438 -24.36 10.88 -0.06
CA SER A 438 -25.57 10.08 0.09
C SER A 438 -25.79 9.11 -1.07
N GLY A 439 -26.19 7.88 -0.74
CA GLY A 439 -26.44 6.82 -1.72
C GLY A 439 -25.18 6.13 -2.29
N LYS A 440 -23.98 6.54 -1.88
CA LYS A 440 -22.72 5.93 -2.35
C LYS A 440 -22.31 4.73 -1.51
N THR A 441 -21.72 3.75 -2.16
CA THR A 441 -21.06 2.61 -1.49
C THR A 441 -19.80 3.09 -0.80
N ILE A 442 -19.56 2.62 0.42
CA ILE A 442 -18.33 2.90 1.17
C ILE A 442 -17.43 1.67 1.11
N ILE A 443 -16.18 1.88 0.76
CA ILE A 443 -15.15 0.83 0.72
C ILE A 443 -14.07 1.18 1.74
N LEU A 444 -13.99 0.38 2.81
CA LEU A 444 -12.88 0.44 3.76
C LEU A 444 -11.67 -0.27 3.15
N GLN A 445 -10.88 0.49 2.41
CA GLN A 445 -9.67 -0.03 1.79
C GLN A 445 -8.56 -0.30 2.84
N PRO A 446 -7.51 -1.05 2.50
CA PRO A 446 -6.41 -1.32 3.42
C PRO A 446 -5.87 -0.03 4.05
N TYR A 447 -5.87 0.05 5.39
CA TYR A 447 -5.37 1.24 6.09
C TYR A 447 -3.90 1.54 5.77
N THR A 448 -3.14 0.53 5.39
CA THR A 448 -1.75 0.66 4.96
C THR A 448 -1.56 1.51 3.71
N ILE A 449 -2.62 1.74 2.94
CA ILE A 449 -2.63 2.66 1.80
C ILE A 449 -2.53 4.11 2.31
N GLY A 450 -3.31 4.47 3.33
CA GLY A 450 -3.30 5.81 3.95
C GLY A 450 -2.13 6.06 4.92
N ALA A 451 -1.60 4.99 5.54
CA ALA A 451 -0.55 5.09 6.56
C ALA A 451 0.82 5.56 6.02
N ALA A 452 0.99 5.66 4.72
CA ALA A 452 2.22 6.17 4.09
C ALA A 452 2.40 7.70 4.17
N GLY A 453 1.62 8.38 5.03
CA GLY A 453 1.81 9.79 5.35
C GLY A 453 1.00 10.78 4.50
N ALA A 454 0.13 10.30 3.62
CA ALA A 454 -0.70 11.18 2.82
C ALA A 454 -2.15 11.17 3.32
N SER A 455 -2.56 12.25 3.92
CA SER A 455 -3.93 12.48 4.37
C SER A 455 -4.97 12.32 3.25
N LYS A 456 -4.61 12.65 2.00
CA LYS A 456 -5.50 12.59 0.85
C LYS A 456 -6.01 11.19 0.49
N GLU A 457 -5.27 10.15 0.80
CA GLU A 457 -5.70 8.77 0.57
C GLU A 457 -6.54 8.19 1.72
N THR A 458 -6.56 8.88 2.87
CA THR A 458 -7.36 8.42 4.01
C THR A 458 -8.85 8.50 3.75
N PHE A 459 -9.27 9.48 2.93
CA PHE A 459 -10.64 9.65 2.50
C PHE A 459 -10.70 10.18 1.07
N VAL A 460 -11.30 9.42 0.17
CA VAL A 460 -11.47 9.80 -1.24
C VAL A 460 -12.94 9.69 -1.62
N LEU A 461 -13.54 10.80 -1.99
CA LEU A 461 -14.89 10.85 -2.50
C LEU A 461 -14.84 10.83 -4.03
N LEU A 462 -15.34 9.76 -4.62
CA LEU A 462 -15.54 9.59 -6.06
C LEU A 462 -17.02 9.78 -6.42
N ASP A 463 -17.34 9.82 -7.69
CA ASP A 463 -18.71 10.14 -8.13
C ASP A 463 -19.75 9.12 -7.66
N ASP A 464 -19.38 7.84 -7.57
CA ASP A 464 -20.28 6.72 -7.27
C ASP A 464 -19.94 5.98 -5.98
N HIS A 465 -18.75 6.19 -5.39
CA HIS A 465 -18.33 5.52 -4.18
C HIS A 465 -17.34 6.34 -3.34
N ILE A 466 -17.13 5.90 -2.09
CA ILE A 466 -16.24 6.52 -1.13
C ILE A 466 -15.18 5.49 -0.71
N LEU A 467 -13.91 5.89 -0.76
CA LEU A 467 -12.79 5.07 -0.32
C LEU A 467 -12.24 5.63 1.00
N ILE A 468 -12.08 4.78 2.00
CA ILE A 468 -11.56 5.17 3.32
C ILE A 468 -10.40 4.24 3.69
N ALA A 469 -9.20 4.81 3.86
CA ALA A 469 -7.99 4.12 4.28
C ALA A 469 -7.53 4.51 5.70
N ASP A 470 -8.40 5.08 6.50
CA ASP A 470 -8.11 5.44 7.89
C ASP A 470 -8.25 4.22 8.82
N LEU A 471 -7.39 4.13 9.83
CA LEU A 471 -7.48 3.12 10.88
C LEU A 471 -8.65 3.39 11.84
N MET A 472 -8.93 4.66 12.08
CA MET A 472 -10.04 5.14 12.93
C MET A 472 -10.88 6.17 12.17
N PRO A 473 -11.71 5.73 11.20
CA PRO A 473 -12.48 6.64 10.40
C PRO A 473 -13.36 7.57 11.25
N SER A 474 -13.15 8.86 11.12
CA SER A 474 -13.95 9.88 11.81
C SER A 474 -14.60 10.83 10.82
N ILE A 475 -15.78 11.35 11.16
CA ILE A 475 -16.48 12.36 10.35
C ILE A 475 -15.57 13.57 10.10
N LYS A 476 -14.93 14.04 11.17
CA LYS A 476 -14.03 15.19 11.11
C LYS A 476 -12.85 14.95 10.18
N GLY A 477 -12.17 13.80 10.33
CA GLY A 477 -11.05 13.43 9.47
C GLY A 477 -11.46 13.34 8.00
N ALA A 478 -12.63 12.77 7.71
CA ALA A 478 -13.19 12.68 6.36
C ALA A 478 -13.48 14.07 5.75
N CYS A 479 -14.11 14.97 6.52
CA CYS A 479 -14.35 16.34 6.07
C CYS A 479 -13.07 17.11 5.76
N ILE A 480 -12.04 16.95 6.59
CA ILE A 480 -10.75 17.64 6.39
C ILE A 480 -9.99 17.04 5.20
N ALA A 481 -9.99 15.74 5.03
CA ALA A 481 -9.38 15.11 3.86
C ALA A 481 -10.08 15.53 2.54
N TYR A 482 -11.40 15.68 2.58
CA TYR A 482 -12.15 16.24 1.44
C TYR A 482 -11.78 17.70 1.18
N LEU A 483 -11.70 18.53 2.23
CA LEU A 483 -11.26 19.93 2.13
C LEU A 483 -9.84 20.03 1.57
N GLU A 484 -8.95 19.14 1.96
CA GLU A 484 -7.58 19.09 1.45
C GLU A 484 -7.53 18.87 -0.07
N GLY A 485 -8.48 18.10 -0.61
CA GLY A 485 -8.65 17.90 -2.06
C GLY A 485 -9.18 19.14 -2.79
N ILE A 486 -9.93 20.02 -2.11
CA ILE A 486 -10.52 21.24 -2.66
C ILE A 486 -9.54 22.42 -2.65
N VAL A 487 -8.79 22.58 -1.53
CA VAL A 487 -7.85 23.70 -1.38
C VAL A 487 -6.66 23.49 -2.32
N PRO A 488 -6.39 24.44 -3.23
CA PRO A 488 -5.33 24.30 -4.21
C PRO A 488 -3.95 24.04 -3.58
N GLU A 489 -3.15 23.19 -4.23
CA GLU A 489 -1.75 23.00 -3.91
C GLU A 489 -0.91 24.08 -4.60
N ASP A 490 -0.77 25.21 -3.93
CA ASP A 490 0.12 26.28 -4.36
C ASP A 490 1.40 26.20 -3.51
N PRO A 491 2.59 25.93 -4.11
CA PRO A 491 3.85 25.89 -3.37
C PRO A 491 4.11 27.17 -2.56
N TYR A 492 3.66 28.31 -3.08
CA TYR A 492 3.81 29.60 -2.43
C TYR A 492 3.00 29.74 -1.14
N LYS A 493 1.83 29.06 -1.06
CA LYS A 493 0.90 29.09 0.07
C LYS A 493 0.95 27.82 0.93
N SER A 494 1.87 26.91 0.65
CA SER A 494 1.91 25.54 1.21
C SER A 494 1.94 25.52 2.75
N ILE A 495 2.74 26.40 3.36
CA ILE A 495 2.88 26.48 4.82
C ILE A 495 1.57 26.88 5.48
N LEU A 496 0.94 27.95 4.99
CA LEU A 496 -0.33 28.41 5.56
C LEU A 496 -1.44 27.37 5.36
N ARG A 497 -1.44 26.70 4.19
CA ARG A 497 -2.36 25.60 3.89
C ARG A 497 -2.20 24.46 4.92
N GLU A 498 -0.98 24.05 5.17
CA GLU A 498 -0.70 22.98 6.13
C GLU A 498 -1.16 23.34 7.54
N LYS A 499 -0.81 24.53 8.02
CA LYS A 499 -1.23 25.02 9.35
C LYS A 499 -2.74 25.16 9.48
N PHE A 500 -3.42 25.62 8.43
CA PHE A 500 -4.88 25.70 8.39
C PHE A 500 -5.53 24.32 8.51
N LEU A 501 -5.09 23.33 7.72
CA LEU A 501 -5.61 21.96 7.79
C LEU A 501 -5.27 21.29 9.14
N GLN A 502 -4.05 21.50 9.65
CA GLN A 502 -3.63 20.98 10.95
C GLN A 502 -4.49 21.55 12.09
N TYR A 503 -4.76 22.85 12.08
CA TYR A 503 -5.65 23.48 13.05
C TYR A 503 -7.07 22.88 13.01
N LEU A 504 -7.64 22.76 11.83
CA LEU A 504 -8.96 22.15 11.66
C LEU A 504 -8.96 20.69 12.15
N TYR A 505 -7.86 19.96 12.01
CA TYR A 505 -7.74 18.58 12.49
C TYR A 505 -7.64 18.49 14.01
N SER A 506 -6.78 19.26 14.64
CA SER A 506 -6.54 19.19 16.09
C SER A 506 -7.68 19.79 16.91
N GLN A 507 -8.29 20.88 16.45
CA GLN A 507 -9.22 21.70 17.23
C GLN A 507 -8.74 21.96 18.67
N ASP A 508 -7.45 21.98 18.89
CA ASP A 508 -6.94 22.51 20.14
C ASP A 508 -7.21 24.00 20.14
N ALA A 509 -8.21 24.39 20.90
CA ALA A 509 -8.51 25.80 21.12
C ALA A 509 -7.21 26.52 21.50
N PRO A 510 -6.96 27.72 20.99
CA PRO A 510 -5.80 28.50 21.36
C PRO A 510 -5.73 28.59 22.88
N SER A 511 -4.77 27.91 23.47
CA SER A 511 -4.71 27.60 24.89
C SER A 511 -4.27 28.78 25.76
N SER A 512 -4.22 30.00 25.22
CA SER A 512 -3.76 31.16 26.02
C SER A 512 -4.50 32.45 25.66
N PRO A 513 -5.40 32.90 26.53
CA PRO A 513 -5.82 34.30 26.48
C PRO A 513 -4.61 35.16 26.87
N GLY A 514 -4.08 35.95 25.97
CA GLY A 514 -2.97 36.88 26.20
C GLY A 514 -1.73 36.66 25.31
N CYS A 515 -1.87 35.99 24.18
CA CYS A 515 -0.79 35.86 23.19
C CYS A 515 -0.49 37.27 22.64
N GLU A 516 0.76 37.73 22.76
CA GLU A 516 1.21 38.98 22.13
C GLU A 516 1.43 38.72 20.62
N LYS A 517 1.14 39.77 19.80
CA LYS A 517 1.41 39.70 18.36
C LYS A 517 2.92 39.46 18.14
N PRO A 518 3.34 38.40 17.46
CA PRO A 518 4.76 38.14 17.20
C PRO A 518 5.42 39.28 16.44
N SER A 519 6.71 39.53 16.74
CA SER A 519 7.44 40.63 16.09
C SER A 519 7.66 40.32 14.58
N TYR A 520 7.61 41.37 13.75
CA TYR A 520 7.85 41.23 12.31
C TYR A 520 9.24 40.65 11.99
N SER A 521 10.25 40.86 12.86
CA SER A 521 11.60 40.30 12.72
C SER A 521 11.59 38.77 12.82
N SER A 522 10.74 38.19 13.66
CA SER A 522 10.56 36.73 13.76
C SER A 522 9.93 36.17 12.51
N MET A 523 9.14 36.93 11.78
CA MET A 523 8.49 36.55 10.53
C MET A 523 9.41 36.64 9.32
N ALA A 524 10.49 37.44 9.39
CA ALA A 524 11.42 37.61 8.27
C ALA A 524 12.11 36.31 7.86
N ILE A 525 12.37 35.41 8.82
CA ILE A 525 12.96 34.09 8.58
C ILE A 525 12.01 33.24 7.74
N LEU A 526 10.73 33.18 8.10
CA LEU A 526 9.73 32.44 7.34
C LEU A 526 9.58 32.97 5.91
N LYS A 527 9.65 34.29 5.76
CA LYS A 527 9.57 34.95 4.47
C LYS A 527 10.78 34.63 3.58
N LYS A 528 11.96 34.51 4.17
CA LYS A 528 13.20 34.12 3.47
C LYS A 528 13.06 32.73 2.82
N TYR A 529 12.50 31.77 3.53
CA TYR A 529 12.45 30.37 3.11
C TYR A 529 11.23 30.00 2.26
N SER A 530 10.13 30.69 2.37
CA SER A 530 8.94 30.40 1.56
C SER A 530 9.07 30.80 0.08
N SER A 531 10.04 31.64 -0.26
CA SER A 531 10.36 32.01 -1.63
C SER A 531 11.51 31.19 -2.25
N ALA A 532 12.23 30.39 -1.45
CA ALA A 532 13.36 29.59 -1.87
C ALA A 532 12.93 28.13 -2.02
N GLY A 533 12.73 27.65 -3.22
CA GLY A 533 12.43 26.24 -3.52
C GLY A 533 13.54 25.25 -3.18
N GLU A 534 14.63 25.67 -2.54
CA GLU A 534 15.76 24.84 -2.17
C GLU A 534 16.32 25.27 -0.79
N ILE A 535 16.03 24.49 0.23
CA ILE A 535 16.76 24.51 1.49
C ILE A 535 17.94 23.57 1.30
N ALA A 536 19.13 24.13 1.17
CA ALA A 536 20.34 23.40 0.77
C ALA A 536 21.06 22.70 1.94
N ASP A 537 20.78 23.08 3.21
CA ASP A 537 21.50 22.63 4.38
C ASP A 537 20.55 22.17 5.50
N ILE A 538 20.99 21.19 6.29
CA ILE A 538 20.22 20.63 7.41
C ILE A 538 20.04 21.66 8.54
N ASP A 539 20.97 22.58 8.72
CA ASP A 539 20.89 23.63 9.71
C ASP A 539 19.87 24.70 9.30
N GLU A 540 19.82 25.07 8.03
CA GLU A 540 18.78 25.93 7.46
C GLU A 540 17.40 25.29 7.55
N TRP A 541 17.32 23.96 7.34
CA TRP A 541 16.08 23.20 7.51
C TRP A 541 15.57 23.22 8.95
N ASN A 542 16.46 23.04 9.92
CA ASN A 542 16.11 23.09 11.34
C ASN A 542 15.68 24.50 11.76
N GLU A 543 16.36 25.55 11.27
CA GLU A 543 15.97 26.94 11.52
C GLU A 543 14.59 27.26 10.96
N TYR A 544 14.30 26.77 9.75
CA TYR A 544 13.00 26.89 9.10
C TYR A 544 11.90 26.17 9.90
N LEU A 545 12.13 24.93 10.33
CA LEU A 545 11.15 24.17 11.14
C LEU A 545 10.84 24.86 12.47
N LEU A 546 11.86 25.35 13.18
CA LEU A 546 11.68 26.06 14.43
C LEU A 546 10.90 27.37 14.23
N ALA A 547 11.19 28.12 13.18
CA ALA A 547 10.46 29.32 12.84
C ALA A 547 9.00 29.01 12.44
N GLN A 548 8.78 27.91 11.71
CA GLN A 548 7.45 27.45 11.29
C GLN A 548 6.61 27.03 12.49
N GLU A 549 7.14 26.24 13.41
CA GLU A 549 6.40 25.76 14.58
C GLU A 549 6.09 26.88 15.59
N GLY A 550 7.04 27.77 15.86
CA GLY A 550 6.88 28.85 16.83
C GLY A 550 6.10 30.05 16.28
N ALA A 551 6.78 30.86 15.47
CA ALA A 551 6.27 32.18 15.09
C ALA A 551 5.00 32.15 14.24
N TYR A 552 4.82 31.15 13.36
CA TYR A 552 3.63 31.02 12.54
C TYR A 552 2.42 30.56 13.36
N GLY A 553 2.64 29.59 14.25
CA GLY A 553 1.61 29.12 15.18
C GLY A 553 1.13 30.21 16.12
N ASP A 554 2.06 31.00 16.67
CA ASP A 554 1.77 32.12 17.55
C ASP A 554 0.97 33.22 16.83
N LEU A 555 1.33 33.56 15.61
CA LEU A 555 0.60 34.53 14.80
C LEU A 555 -0.82 34.07 14.47
N PHE A 556 -0.97 32.81 14.11
CA PHE A 556 -2.26 32.20 13.86
C PHE A 556 -3.16 32.27 15.11
N THR A 557 -2.62 31.86 16.26
CA THR A 557 -3.30 31.92 17.56
C THR A 557 -3.65 33.35 17.97
N TYR A 558 -2.75 34.29 17.76
CA TYR A 558 -3.00 35.71 18.02
C TYR A 558 -4.18 36.21 17.20
N GLN A 559 -4.19 36.00 15.87
CA GLN A 559 -5.28 36.45 15.00
C GLN A 559 -6.63 35.84 15.39
N MET A 560 -6.63 34.56 15.77
CA MET A 560 -7.83 33.88 16.29
C MET A 560 -8.37 34.55 17.56
N SER A 561 -7.47 34.97 18.46
CA SER A 561 -7.85 35.62 19.72
C SER A 561 -8.39 37.04 19.53
N VAL A 562 -7.92 37.76 18.50
CA VAL A 562 -8.30 39.16 18.22
C VAL A 562 -9.56 39.25 17.35
N LEU A 563 -9.63 38.48 16.28
CA LEU A 563 -10.68 38.61 15.25
C LEU A 563 -11.77 37.56 15.39
N GLY A 564 -11.55 36.56 16.23
CA GLY A 564 -12.44 35.39 16.33
C GLY A 564 -12.15 34.32 15.28
N GLU A 565 -12.36 33.09 15.69
CA GLU A 565 -12.02 31.88 14.91
C GLU A 565 -12.67 31.87 13.53
N GLU A 566 -13.98 32.08 13.46
CA GLU A 566 -14.73 32.03 12.19
C GLU A 566 -14.22 33.06 11.17
N THR A 567 -13.90 34.28 11.62
CA THR A 567 -13.41 35.35 10.75
C THR A 567 -12.04 34.99 10.16
N VAL A 568 -11.14 34.46 11.00
CA VAL A 568 -9.79 34.10 10.57
C VAL A 568 -9.83 32.89 9.61
N LEU A 569 -10.61 31.87 9.93
CA LEU A 569 -10.73 30.69 9.07
C LEU A 569 -11.30 31.03 7.69
N LYS A 570 -12.33 31.86 7.64
CA LYS A 570 -12.90 32.35 6.36
C LYS A 570 -11.88 33.13 5.53
N ALA A 571 -11.16 34.04 6.16
CA ALA A 571 -10.16 34.85 5.48
C ALA A 571 -9.00 33.98 4.94
N ILE A 572 -8.53 33.01 5.72
CA ILE A 572 -7.47 32.09 5.29
C ILE A 572 -7.97 31.20 4.13
N TYR A 573 -9.17 30.65 4.21
CA TYR A 573 -9.73 29.85 3.12
C TYR A 573 -9.84 30.66 1.82
N GLN A 574 -10.36 31.90 1.90
CA GLN A 574 -10.45 32.80 0.76
C GLN A 574 -9.08 33.14 0.16
N TYR A 575 -8.08 33.40 1.00
CA TYR A 575 -6.72 33.64 0.54
C TYR A 575 -6.11 32.41 -0.14
N LEU A 576 -6.26 31.21 0.46
CA LEU A 576 -5.73 29.96 -0.08
C LEU A 576 -6.35 29.60 -1.45
N THR A 577 -7.64 29.90 -1.64
CA THR A 577 -8.38 29.63 -2.88
C THR A 577 -8.30 30.77 -3.90
N SER A 578 -7.77 31.93 -3.53
CA SER A 578 -7.60 33.07 -4.44
C SER A 578 -6.44 32.86 -5.40
N PRO A 579 -6.49 33.45 -6.61
CA PRO A 579 -5.36 33.44 -7.55
C PRO A 579 -4.23 34.41 -7.16
N ASP A 580 -4.35 35.09 -6.01
CA ASP A 580 -3.34 36.05 -5.52
C ASP A 580 -2.05 35.34 -5.16
N GLN A 581 -0.96 35.66 -5.88
CA GLN A 581 0.40 35.22 -5.63
C GLN A 581 1.34 36.40 -5.28
N VAL A 582 0.80 37.60 -5.14
CA VAL A 582 1.57 38.81 -4.87
C VAL A 582 1.78 39.00 -3.37
N THR A 583 0.72 38.77 -2.59
CA THR A 583 0.75 38.94 -1.14
C THR A 583 1.34 37.69 -0.49
N HIS A 584 2.47 37.85 0.19
CA HIS A 584 3.10 36.73 0.89
C HIS A 584 2.20 36.21 2.03
N PRO A 585 2.08 34.86 2.24
CA PRO A 585 1.20 34.30 3.27
C PRO A 585 1.45 34.83 4.69
N VAL A 586 2.70 35.13 5.03
CA VAL A 586 3.07 35.77 6.31
C VAL A 586 2.51 37.19 6.40
N ASP A 587 2.68 37.99 5.33
CA ASP A 587 2.16 39.38 5.29
C ASP A 587 0.63 39.39 5.31
N PHE A 588 0.02 38.46 4.59
CA PHE A 588 -1.44 38.28 4.62
C PHE A 588 -1.91 38.03 6.05
N LEU A 589 -1.34 37.02 6.73
CA LEU A 589 -1.76 36.65 8.08
C LEU A 589 -1.41 37.75 9.11
N TYR A 590 -0.27 38.44 8.95
CA TYR A 590 0.15 39.51 9.84
C TYR A 590 -0.78 40.74 9.79
N ASN A 591 -1.28 41.06 8.58
CA ASN A 591 -2.12 42.23 8.35
C ASN A 591 -3.63 41.91 8.36
N LEU A 592 -4.01 40.69 8.73
CA LEU A 592 -5.40 40.21 8.62
C LEU A 592 -6.40 41.06 9.43
N GLY A 593 -5.99 41.80 10.43
CA GLY A 593 -6.88 42.64 11.23
C GLY A 593 -6.94 44.11 10.82
N GLY A 594 -6.15 44.54 9.83
CA GLY A 594 -5.89 45.94 9.57
C GLY A 594 -5.13 46.59 10.75
N ASP A 595 -4.18 47.47 10.47
CA ASP A 595 -3.58 48.28 11.53
C ASP A 595 -4.67 49.18 12.14
N SER A 596 -5.14 48.82 13.34
CA SER A 596 -5.92 49.74 14.15
C SER A 596 -5.02 50.76 14.92
N ASP A 597 -3.71 50.71 14.67
CA ASP A 597 -2.71 51.61 15.23
C ASP A 597 -1.82 52.20 14.12
N ALA A 598 -2.34 53.13 13.34
CA ALA A 598 -1.58 54.12 12.57
C ALA A 598 -1.90 55.53 13.04
#